data_174121f4cbf49c55425e45fb13386118
#
_entry.id   174121f4cbf49c55425e45fb13386118
#
_cell.length_a   1.000
_cell.length_b   1.000
_cell.length_c   1.000
_cell.angle_alpha   90.00
_cell.angle_beta   90.00
_cell.angle_gamma   90.00
#
_symmetry.space_group_name_H-M   'P 1'
#
loop_
_entity.id
_entity.type
_entity.pdbx_description
1 polymer ?
#
loop_
_entity_poly.entity_id
_entity_poly.type
_entity_poly.pdbx_seq_one_letter_code
_entity_poly.pdbx_strand_id
1 'polypeptide(L)'
;KAANCSALQLTLDLQILGQRHKDIKNGLSAPPKPTIANLINLATKPRWCLGMLGTKRRSFGNIVGHAKGVGDLSSLSSWTAEQFDPQLNWGDVEWIKKRWGGKLILKGIMDAEDARLAVNSGADALIVSNHGGRQLDGAPSSIAALPHIAEAVGKNIEVWMDGGIRSGQDVLKARALGAQGTLIGRSFLYGLGAFGEAGVTRALQIIQKELDITMAFCG
;
A
#
# COMPACT_ATOMS: atom_id res chain seq x y z
N LYS A 1 -3.55 -11.85 16.91
CA LYS A 1 -4.12 -13.18 17.29
C LYS A 1 -5.52 -13.02 17.90
N ALA A 2 -5.72 -12.13 18.88
CA ALA A 2 -7.02 -11.93 19.50
C ALA A 2 -8.14 -11.52 18.53
N ALA A 3 -7.80 -10.82 17.44
CA ALA A 3 -8.71 -10.39 16.38
C ALA A 3 -8.96 -11.47 15.29
N ASN A 4 -8.43 -12.67 15.43
CA ASN A 4 -8.52 -13.77 14.46
C ASN A 4 -8.10 -13.37 13.03
N CYS A 5 -7.09 -12.50 12.90
CA CYS A 5 -6.54 -12.16 11.58
C CYS A 5 -5.95 -13.41 10.92
N SER A 6 -6.27 -13.62 9.65
CA SER A 6 -5.82 -14.78 8.88
C SER A 6 -4.34 -14.71 8.48
N ALA A 7 -3.81 -13.50 8.32
CA ALA A 7 -2.42 -13.26 7.96
C ALA A 7 -1.90 -11.97 8.61
N LEU A 8 -0.60 -11.87 8.74
CA LEU A 8 0.12 -10.65 9.08
C LEU A 8 0.89 -10.18 7.85
N GLN A 9 0.72 -8.92 7.45
CA GLN A 9 1.56 -8.30 6.43
C GLN A 9 2.59 -7.41 7.10
N LEU A 10 3.86 -7.65 6.82
CA LEU A 10 4.98 -6.81 7.21
C LEU A 10 5.48 -6.02 6.00
N THR A 11 5.53 -4.70 6.13
CA THR A 11 5.99 -3.80 5.07
C THR A 11 7.45 -3.44 5.33
N LEU A 12 8.33 -3.79 4.40
CA LEU A 12 9.78 -3.69 4.56
C LEU A 12 10.38 -2.40 3.96
N ASP A 13 9.65 -1.72 3.08
CA ASP A 13 10.08 -0.52 2.36
C ASP A 13 9.72 0.79 3.08
N LEU A 14 9.43 0.74 4.39
CA LEU A 14 9.06 1.88 5.23
C LEU A 14 10.06 2.13 6.38
N GLN A 15 11.32 1.82 6.19
CA GLN A 15 12.38 2.02 7.21
C GLN A 15 12.61 3.51 7.55
N ILE A 16 12.40 4.39 6.57
CA ILE A 16 12.49 5.85 6.72
C ILE A 16 11.35 6.53 5.98
N LEU A 17 11.04 7.76 6.36
CA LEU A 17 10.00 8.53 5.68
C LEU A 17 10.48 9.01 4.30
N GLY A 18 9.82 8.57 3.23
CA GLY A 18 10.11 8.99 1.86
C GLY A 18 9.81 10.49 1.62
N GLN A 19 10.64 11.16 0.83
CA GLN A 19 10.43 12.55 0.45
C GLN A 19 9.37 12.66 -0.65
N ARG A 20 8.17 13.10 -0.27
CA ARG A 20 7.05 13.32 -1.18
C ARG A 20 6.94 14.80 -1.51
N HIS A 21 7.77 15.27 -2.44
CA HIS A 21 7.85 16.68 -2.81
C HIS A 21 6.50 17.34 -3.12
N LYS A 22 5.59 16.61 -3.77
CA LYS A 22 4.25 17.09 -4.10
C LYS A 22 3.39 17.30 -2.84
N ASP A 23 3.48 16.42 -1.87
CA ASP A 23 2.76 16.53 -0.60
C ASP A 23 3.31 17.73 0.20
N ILE A 24 4.63 17.89 0.24
CA ILE A 24 5.30 19.02 0.89
C ILE A 24 4.89 20.36 0.23
N LYS A 25 4.97 20.44 -1.11
CA LYS A 25 4.59 21.63 -1.87
C LYS A 25 3.14 22.04 -1.64
N ASN A 26 2.24 21.06 -1.47
CA ASN A 26 0.83 21.30 -1.26
C ASN A 26 0.44 21.48 0.22
N GLY A 27 1.41 21.57 1.14
CA GLY A 27 1.14 21.71 2.57
C GLY A 27 0.50 20.46 3.21
N LEU A 28 0.58 19.32 2.53
CA LEU A 28 0.06 18.02 2.99
C LEU A 28 1.16 17.19 3.68
N SER A 29 2.16 17.87 4.23
CA SER A 29 3.17 17.23 5.10
C SER A 29 2.52 16.70 6.38
N ALA A 30 3.25 15.89 7.10
CA ALA A 30 2.87 15.46 8.43
C ALA A 30 3.71 16.24 9.48
N PRO A 31 3.12 17.10 10.33
CA PRO A 31 1.71 17.53 10.34
C PRO A 31 1.33 18.40 9.13
N PRO A 32 0.04 18.40 8.72
CA PRO A 32 -0.39 19.24 7.61
C PRO A 32 -0.25 20.72 7.95
N LYS A 33 0.29 21.49 7.00
CA LYS A 33 0.43 22.96 7.10
C LYS A 33 -0.46 23.59 6.03
N PRO A 34 -1.76 23.81 6.29
CA PRO A 34 -2.66 24.38 5.31
C PRO A 34 -2.20 25.77 4.89
N THR A 35 -2.17 26.02 3.58
CA THR A 35 -1.85 27.30 2.98
C THR A 35 -3.14 28.04 2.57
N ILE A 36 -3.04 29.35 2.29
CA ILE A 36 -4.17 30.13 1.77
C ILE A 36 -4.71 29.49 0.48
N ALA A 37 -3.81 29.00 -0.39
CA ALA A 37 -4.21 28.29 -1.61
C ALA A 37 -5.03 27.03 -1.30
N ASN A 38 -4.72 26.31 -0.23
CA ASN A 38 -5.50 25.16 0.21
C ASN A 38 -6.91 25.57 0.67
N LEU A 39 -7.03 26.69 1.38
CA LEU A 39 -8.34 27.20 1.83
C LEU A 39 -9.20 27.62 0.64
N ILE A 40 -8.61 28.31 -0.35
CA ILE A 40 -9.30 28.67 -1.59
C ILE A 40 -9.76 27.40 -2.34
N ASN A 41 -8.86 26.39 -2.46
CA ASN A 41 -9.21 25.13 -3.08
C ASN A 41 -10.36 24.40 -2.34
N LEU A 42 -10.36 24.42 -1.01
CA LEU A 42 -11.44 23.85 -0.21
C LEU A 42 -12.78 24.56 -0.48
N ALA A 43 -12.79 25.89 -0.61
CA ALA A 43 -14.00 26.66 -0.93
C ALA A 43 -14.62 26.23 -2.27
N THR A 44 -13.83 25.71 -3.21
CA THR A 44 -14.33 25.16 -4.50
C THR A 44 -14.88 23.73 -4.38
N LYS A 45 -14.86 23.11 -3.20
CA LYS A 45 -15.27 21.72 -2.97
C LYS A 45 -16.39 21.59 -1.91
N PRO A 46 -17.54 22.26 -2.09
CA PRO A 46 -18.58 22.33 -1.05
C PRO A 46 -19.10 20.95 -0.62
N ARG A 47 -19.27 20.02 -1.56
CA ARG A 47 -19.69 18.64 -1.24
C ARG A 47 -18.71 17.92 -0.31
N TRP A 48 -17.41 18.07 -0.56
CA TRP A 48 -16.38 17.50 0.31
C TRP A 48 -16.40 18.15 1.71
N CYS A 49 -16.51 19.48 1.77
CA CYS A 49 -16.60 20.19 3.03
C CYS A 49 -17.81 19.75 3.85
N LEU A 50 -18.99 19.63 3.24
CA LEU A 50 -20.20 19.13 3.90
C LEU A 50 -20.04 17.69 4.37
N GLY A 51 -19.43 16.82 3.57
CA GLY A 51 -19.10 15.45 3.96
C GLY A 51 -18.17 15.40 5.17
N MET A 52 -17.14 16.25 5.20
CA MET A 52 -16.22 16.34 6.34
C MET A 52 -16.87 16.91 7.61
N LEU A 53 -17.80 17.84 7.46
CA LEU A 53 -18.59 18.36 8.60
C LEU A 53 -19.55 17.30 9.15
N GLY A 54 -20.17 16.51 8.27
CA GLY A 54 -21.11 15.46 8.64
C GLY A 54 -20.48 14.18 9.19
N THR A 55 -19.18 13.92 8.97
CA THR A 55 -18.54 12.69 9.45
C THR A 55 -17.98 12.84 10.86
N LYS A 56 -18.16 11.80 11.68
CA LYS A 56 -17.47 11.64 12.98
C LYS A 56 -16.05 11.08 12.81
N ARG A 57 -15.73 10.50 11.65
CA ARG A 57 -14.46 9.81 11.36
C ARG A 57 -13.45 10.78 10.76
N ARG A 58 -12.92 11.68 11.57
CA ARG A 58 -11.95 12.72 11.15
C ARG A 58 -10.52 12.40 11.57
N SER A 59 -10.28 11.21 12.11
CA SER A 59 -8.97 10.76 12.58
C SER A 59 -8.68 9.34 12.12
N PHE A 60 -7.45 8.89 12.34
CA PHE A 60 -7.04 7.51 12.05
C PHE A 60 -7.53 6.58 13.17
N GLY A 61 -8.76 6.08 13.04
CA GLY A 61 -9.47 5.32 14.07
C GLY A 61 -8.76 4.05 14.55
N ASN A 62 -7.86 3.48 13.74
CA ASN A 62 -7.05 2.32 14.12
C ASN A 62 -5.82 2.69 14.99
N ILE A 63 -5.52 3.97 15.14
CA ILE A 63 -4.34 4.46 15.86
C ILE A 63 -4.77 5.34 17.04
N VAL A 64 -5.61 6.34 16.75
CA VAL A 64 -6.10 7.29 17.76
C VAL A 64 -6.94 6.56 18.82
N GLY A 65 -6.54 6.69 20.08
CA GLY A 65 -7.14 5.96 21.20
C GLY A 65 -6.55 4.57 21.48
N HIS A 66 -5.70 4.04 20.57
CA HIS A 66 -4.99 2.78 20.77
C HIS A 66 -3.48 2.98 20.99
N ALA A 67 -2.89 4.01 20.41
CA ALA A 67 -1.51 4.40 20.64
C ALA A 67 -1.41 5.46 21.76
N LYS A 68 -0.49 5.26 22.71
CA LYS A 68 -0.25 6.21 23.80
C LYS A 68 0.28 7.53 23.25
N GLY A 69 -0.25 8.65 23.73
CA GLY A 69 0.20 10.00 23.35
C GLY A 69 -0.35 10.50 22.01
N VAL A 70 -1.23 9.76 21.34
CA VAL A 70 -1.82 10.14 20.05
C VAL A 70 -3.27 10.60 20.27
N GLY A 71 -3.47 11.93 20.32
CA GLY A 71 -4.80 12.55 20.49
C GLY A 71 -5.29 13.32 19.26
N ASP A 72 -4.39 13.78 18.41
CA ASP A 72 -4.69 14.60 17.23
C ASP A 72 -3.80 14.26 16.02
N LEU A 73 -3.99 14.95 14.89
CA LEU A 73 -3.20 14.74 13.68
C LEU A 73 -1.73 15.15 13.84
N SER A 74 -1.41 16.08 14.73
CA SER A 74 -0.02 16.52 14.97
C SER A 74 0.75 15.46 15.74
N SER A 75 0.20 14.99 16.85
CA SER A 75 0.78 13.91 17.67
C SER A 75 0.85 12.59 16.90
N LEU A 76 -0.15 12.30 16.04
CA LEU A 76 -0.12 11.15 15.14
C LEU A 76 1.06 11.19 14.18
N SER A 77 1.37 12.35 13.63
CA SER A 77 2.48 12.52 12.70
C SER A 77 3.83 12.23 13.33
N SER A 78 4.08 12.82 14.49
CA SER A 78 5.30 12.58 15.26
C SER A 78 5.42 11.12 15.67
N TRP A 79 4.34 10.55 16.20
CA TRP A 79 4.30 9.14 16.56
C TRP A 79 4.58 8.23 15.36
N THR A 80 3.99 8.52 14.18
CA THR A 80 4.22 7.70 12.98
C THR A 80 5.69 7.73 12.56
N ALA A 81 6.35 8.89 12.64
CA ALA A 81 7.76 9.00 12.31
C ALA A 81 8.66 8.19 13.26
N GLU A 82 8.27 8.10 14.55
CA GLU A 82 8.99 7.33 15.56
C GLU A 82 8.78 5.80 15.42
N GLN A 83 7.73 5.36 14.68
CA GLN A 83 7.47 3.93 14.48
C GLN A 83 8.33 3.31 13.36
N PHE A 84 9.00 4.11 12.54
CA PHE A 84 9.88 3.58 11.52
C PHE A 84 11.19 3.09 12.16
N ASP A 85 11.56 1.86 11.84
CA ASP A 85 12.80 1.26 12.30
C ASP A 85 13.79 1.10 11.15
N PRO A 86 14.81 1.97 11.05
CA PRO A 86 15.82 1.88 10.02
C PRO A 86 16.77 0.67 10.20
N GLN A 87 16.72 0.00 11.34
CA GLN A 87 17.55 -1.17 11.64
C GLN A 87 16.85 -2.50 11.33
N LEU A 88 15.60 -2.46 10.85
CA LEU A 88 14.84 -3.66 10.47
C LEU A 88 15.66 -4.55 9.53
N ASN A 89 15.83 -5.82 9.91
CA ASN A 89 16.66 -6.80 9.22
C ASN A 89 15.97 -8.17 9.14
N TRP A 90 16.58 -9.13 8.46
CA TRP A 90 16.00 -10.47 8.26
C TRP A 90 15.80 -11.25 9.55
N GLY A 91 16.65 -11.06 10.56
CA GLY A 91 16.46 -11.66 11.88
C GLY A 91 15.17 -11.20 12.57
N ASP A 92 14.78 -9.92 12.36
CA ASP A 92 13.50 -9.42 12.85
C ASP A 92 12.32 -10.05 12.12
N VAL A 93 12.45 -10.31 10.81
CA VAL A 93 11.41 -11.01 10.03
C VAL A 93 11.19 -12.41 10.57
N GLU A 94 12.26 -13.17 10.84
CA GLU A 94 12.20 -14.51 11.43
C GLU A 94 11.58 -14.47 12.83
N TRP A 95 11.98 -13.50 13.66
CA TRP A 95 11.39 -13.30 14.99
C TRP A 95 9.88 -13.00 14.91
N ILE A 96 9.47 -12.13 13.97
CA ILE A 96 8.06 -11.81 13.75
C ILE A 96 7.30 -13.06 13.31
N LYS A 97 7.83 -13.83 12.34
CA LYS A 97 7.23 -15.09 11.88
C LYS A 97 7.00 -16.05 13.03
N LYS A 98 8.01 -16.28 13.84
CA LYS A 98 7.94 -17.14 15.02
C LYS A 98 6.93 -16.65 16.05
N ARG A 99 6.93 -15.34 16.32
CA ARG A 99 6.02 -14.70 17.28
C ARG A 99 4.57 -14.72 16.80
N TRP A 100 4.34 -14.49 15.52
CA TRP A 100 3.03 -14.54 14.89
C TRP A 100 2.49 -15.97 14.84
N GLY A 101 3.24 -16.90 14.34
CA GLY A 101 2.90 -18.32 14.25
C GLY A 101 1.78 -18.62 13.24
N GLY A 102 1.48 -17.70 12.33
CA GLY A 102 0.50 -17.82 11.27
C GLY A 102 1.08 -17.43 9.91
N LYS A 103 0.22 -17.12 8.95
CA LYS A 103 0.64 -16.69 7.62
C LYS A 103 1.30 -15.31 7.68
N LEU A 104 2.51 -15.20 7.12
CA LEU A 104 3.28 -13.96 7.02
C LEU A 104 3.45 -13.56 5.57
N ILE A 105 3.07 -12.33 5.24
CA ILE A 105 3.21 -11.71 3.92
C ILE A 105 4.26 -10.60 4.03
N LEU A 106 5.30 -10.63 3.19
CA LEU A 106 6.32 -9.59 3.16
C LEU A 106 6.06 -8.66 1.97
N LYS A 107 5.96 -7.36 2.22
CA LYS A 107 5.69 -6.35 1.19
C LYS A 107 6.88 -5.40 1.05
N GLY A 108 7.21 -5.04 -0.20
CA GLY A 108 8.32 -4.13 -0.50
C GLY A 108 9.54 -4.84 -1.06
N ILE A 109 9.39 -6.08 -1.52
CA ILE A 109 10.45 -6.86 -2.15
C ILE A 109 10.59 -6.43 -3.61
N MET A 110 11.80 -6.03 -4.02
CA MET A 110 12.10 -5.53 -5.37
C MET A 110 13.28 -6.22 -6.00
N ASP A 111 13.90 -7.16 -5.30
CA ASP A 111 15.09 -7.90 -5.74
C ASP A 111 14.90 -9.41 -5.55
N ALA A 112 15.52 -10.21 -6.44
CA ALA A 112 15.39 -11.66 -6.43
C ALA A 112 16.16 -12.32 -5.26
N GLU A 113 17.23 -11.70 -4.79
CA GLU A 113 17.99 -12.21 -3.63
C GLU A 113 17.19 -11.99 -2.35
N ASP A 114 16.62 -10.80 -2.16
CA ASP A 114 15.69 -10.52 -1.06
C ASP A 114 14.48 -11.45 -1.09
N ALA A 115 13.98 -11.80 -2.28
CA ALA A 115 12.90 -12.77 -2.41
C ALA A 115 13.30 -14.17 -1.92
N ARG A 116 14.54 -14.62 -2.19
CA ARG A 116 15.07 -15.88 -1.64
C ARG A 116 15.21 -15.83 -0.12
N LEU A 117 15.69 -14.69 0.42
CA LEU A 117 15.76 -14.49 1.87
C LEU A 117 14.36 -14.49 2.51
N ALA A 118 13.34 -13.95 1.82
CA ALA A 118 11.96 -14.03 2.28
C ALA A 118 11.46 -15.48 2.40
N VAL A 119 11.77 -16.33 1.43
CA VAL A 119 11.47 -17.78 1.48
C VAL A 119 12.18 -18.41 2.68
N ASN A 120 13.47 -18.16 2.85
CA ASN A 120 14.29 -18.74 3.93
C ASN A 120 13.80 -18.30 5.32
N SER A 121 13.28 -17.07 5.45
CA SER A 121 12.70 -16.56 6.71
C SER A 121 11.31 -17.15 7.02
N GLY A 122 10.79 -18.03 6.16
CA GLY A 122 9.52 -18.72 6.35
C GLY A 122 8.30 -17.89 6.01
N ALA A 123 8.42 -16.83 5.21
CA ALA A 123 7.26 -16.09 4.69
C ALA A 123 6.38 -17.00 3.82
N ASP A 124 5.08 -16.76 3.83
CA ASP A 124 4.09 -17.54 3.06
C ASP A 124 3.74 -16.88 1.72
N ALA A 125 3.90 -15.57 1.65
CA ALA A 125 3.71 -14.78 0.44
C ALA A 125 4.61 -13.54 0.44
N LEU A 126 4.90 -13.03 -0.75
CA LEU A 126 5.54 -11.73 -0.91
C LEU A 126 4.79 -10.85 -1.90
N ILE A 127 4.94 -9.54 -1.72
CA ILE A 127 4.37 -8.53 -2.61
C ILE A 127 5.53 -7.74 -3.21
N VAL A 128 5.70 -7.90 -4.52
CA VAL A 128 6.63 -7.08 -5.32
C VAL A 128 6.07 -5.65 -5.34
N SER A 129 6.77 -4.73 -4.70
CA SER A 129 6.27 -3.39 -4.45
C SER A 129 7.39 -2.38 -4.26
N ASN A 130 7.33 -1.25 -4.98
CA ASN A 130 8.13 -0.05 -4.73
C ASN A 130 7.32 1.04 -4.03
N HIS A 131 6.24 0.64 -3.33
CA HIS A 131 5.30 1.55 -2.65
C HIS A 131 4.64 2.58 -3.60
N GLY A 132 4.51 2.24 -4.89
CA GLY A 132 4.00 3.15 -5.91
C GLY A 132 4.92 4.34 -6.20
N GLY A 133 6.25 4.18 -6.01
CA GLY A 133 7.26 5.22 -6.17
C GLY A 133 7.24 6.29 -5.07
N ARG A 134 6.61 6.02 -3.92
CA ARG A 134 6.39 7.01 -2.85
C ARG A 134 7.50 7.00 -1.79
N GLN A 135 8.35 5.99 -1.77
CA GLN A 135 9.49 5.88 -0.85
C GLN A 135 10.78 6.31 -1.51
N LEU A 136 11.14 5.71 -2.62
CA LEU A 136 12.30 6.09 -3.43
C LEU A 136 11.81 6.41 -4.85
N ASP A 137 11.86 7.69 -5.23
CA ASP A 137 11.59 8.11 -6.59
C ASP A 137 12.73 7.64 -7.52
N GLY A 138 12.38 7.19 -8.72
CA GLY A 138 13.36 6.62 -9.65
C GLY A 138 13.74 5.16 -9.38
N ALA A 139 13.16 4.49 -8.37
CA ALA A 139 13.30 3.04 -8.22
C ALA A 139 12.71 2.29 -9.42
N PRO A 140 13.20 1.08 -9.75
CA PRO A 140 12.62 0.23 -10.79
C PRO A 140 11.11 0.03 -10.57
N SER A 141 10.35 -0.12 -11.65
CA SER A 141 8.92 -0.42 -11.52
C SER A 141 8.70 -1.84 -11.02
N SER A 142 7.65 -2.05 -10.23
CA SER A 142 7.31 -3.39 -9.71
C SER A 142 7.10 -4.41 -10.83
N ILE A 143 6.50 -3.98 -11.95
CA ILE A 143 6.28 -4.86 -13.11
C ILE A 143 7.59 -5.28 -13.79
N ALA A 144 8.64 -4.45 -13.75
CA ALA A 144 9.95 -4.81 -14.29
C ALA A 144 10.71 -5.79 -13.37
N ALA A 145 10.55 -5.67 -12.05
CA ALA A 145 11.17 -6.57 -11.09
C ALA A 145 10.46 -7.95 -11.02
N LEU A 146 9.15 -7.97 -11.27
CA LEU A 146 8.28 -9.14 -11.08
C LEU A 146 8.78 -10.41 -11.78
N PRO A 147 9.16 -10.43 -13.07
CA PRO A 147 9.59 -11.66 -13.74
C PRO A 147 10.77 -12.33 -13.07
N HIS A 148 11.78 -11.56 -12.70
CA HIS A 148 13.00 -12.07 -12.05
C HIS A 148 12.71 -12.65 -10.67
N ILE A 149 11.80 -12.02 -9.92
CA ILE A 149 11.37 -12.50 -8.61
C ILE A 149 10.52 -13.77 -8.76
N ALA A 150 9.56 -13.77 -9.67
CA ALA A 150 8.70 -14.92 -9.93
C ALA A 150 9.50 -16.15 -10.41
N GLU A 151 10.50 -15.95 -11.27
CA GLU A 151 11.43 -17.01 -11.69
C GLU A 151 12.22 -17.56 -10.51
N ALA A 152 12.73 -16.67 -9.64
CA ALA A 152 13.59 -17.06 -8.53
C ALA A 152 12.85 -17.85 -7.44
N VAL A 153 11.60 -17.52 -7.14
CA VAL A 153 10.89 -18.04 -5.94
C VAL A 153 9.43 -18.47 -6.16
N GLY A 154 8.85 -18.23 -7.33
CA GLY A 154 7.42 -18.45 -7.57
C GLY A 154 6.92 -19.89 -7.40
N LYS A 155 7.82 -20.87 -7.32
CA LYS A 155 7.48 -22.28 -6.99
C LYS A 155 7.48 -22.55 -5.49
N ASN A 156 8.05 -21.66 -4.69
CA ASN A 156 8.28 -21.85 -3.25
C ASN A 156 7.35 -21.00 -2.39
N ILE A 157 6.87 -19.87 -2.93
CA ILE A 157 6.09 -18.86 -2.19
C ILE A 157 5.09 -18.18 -3.13
N GLU A 158 3.96 -17.72 -2.61
CA GLU A 158 3.04 -16.89 -3.39
C GLU A 158 3.67 -15.53 -3.70
N VAL A 159 3.67 -15.15 -4.99
CA VAL A 159 4.17 -13.86 -5.45
C VAL A 159 3.01 -12.98 -5.89
N TRP A 160 2.82 -11.86 -5.22
CA TRP A 160 1.83 -10.84 -5.57
C TRP A 160 2.55 -9.57 -6.00
N MET A 161 1.81 -8.64 -6.61
CA MET A 161 2.37 -7.36 -7.05
C MET A 161 1.43 -6.20 -6.72
N ASP A 162 2.02 -5.06 -6.33
CA ASP A 162 1.35 -3.77 -6.39
C ASP A 162 2.17 -2.73 -7.18
N GLY A 163 1.62 -1.54 -7.31
CA GLY A 163 2.24 -0.46 -8.07
C GLY A 163 1.90 -0.51 -9.55
N GLY A 164 1.27 0.56 -10.03
CA GLY A 164 0.94 0.71 -11.45
C GLY A 164 -0.35 0.03 -11.91
N ILE A 165 -1.00 -0.77 -11.11
CA ILE A 165 -2.27 -1.45 -11.47
C ILE A 165 -3.41 -0.41 -11.51
N ARG A 166 -3.94 -0.14 -12.71
CA ARG A 166 -4.97 0.87 -12.96
C ARG A 166 -6.13 0.35 -13.81
N SER A 167 -5.93 -0.78 -14.49
CA SER A 167 -6.87 -1.39 -15.43
C SER A 167 -6.88 -2.91 -15.32
N GLY A 168 -7.86 -3.56 -15.90
CA GLY A 168 -7.90 -5.01 -16.03
C GLY A 168 -6.76 -5.56 -16.90
N GLN A 169 -6.29 -4.79 -17.88
CA GLN A 169 -5.12 -5.15 -18.68
C GLN A 169 -3.84 -5.22 -17.84
N ASP A 170 -3.68 -4.30 -16.88
CA ASP A 170 -2.51 -4.33 -15.98
C ASP A 170 -2.53 -5.57 -15.10
N VAL A 171 -3.71 -5.97 -14.62
CA VAL A 171 -3.89 -7.21 -13.86
C VAL A 171 -3.47 -8.42 -14.70
N LEU A 172 -3.93 -8.53 -15.95
CA LEU A 172 -3.58 -9.65 -16.83
C LEU A 172 -2.09 -9.68 -17.14
N LYS A 173 -1.47 -8.53 -17.42
CA LYS A 173 -0.01 -8.43 -17.63
C LYS A 173 0.78 -8.91 -16.42
N ALA A 174 0.40 -8.48 -15.21
CA ALA A 174 1.04 -8.93 -14.00
C ALA A 174 0.90 -10.45 -13.80
N ARG A 175 -0.29 -11.00 -14.08
CA ARG A 175 -0.55 -12.45 -14.05
C ARG A 175 0.33 -13.20 -15.05
N ALA A 176 0.42 -12.72 -16.28
CA ALA A 176 1.25 -13.32 -17.33
C ALA A 176 2.74 -13.30 -16.98
N LEU A 177 3.20 -12.33 -16.18
CA LEU A 177 4.58 -12.19 -15.71
C LEU A 177 4.85 -12.92 -14.39
N GLY A 178 3.90 -13.70 -13.87
CA GLY A 178 4.10 -14.60 -12.75
C GLY A 178 3.48 -14.17 -11.42
N ALA A 179 2.78 -13.04 -11.34
CA ALA A 179 2.02 -12.69 -10.15
C ALA A 179 0.79 -13.60 -9.99
N GLN A 180 0.55 -14.11 -8.79
CA GLN A 180 -0.67 -14.86 -8.45
C GLN A 180 -1.82 -13.95 -8.02
N GLY A 181 -1.52 -12.71 -7.63
CA GLY A 181 -2.49 -11.69 -7.30
C GLY A 181 -1.93 -10.29 -7.47
N THR A 182 -2.82 -9.31 -7.50
CA THR A 182 -2.45 -7.89 -7.59
C THR A 182 -3.19 -7.07 -6.55
N LEU A 183 -2.56 -5.99 -6.09
CA LEU A 183 -3.17 -5.02 -5.20
C LEU A 183 -3.25 -3.66 -5.90
N ILE A 184 -4.29 -2.91 -5.57
CA ILE A 184 -4.50 -1.55 -6.04
C ILE A 184 -4.44 -0.57 -4.88
N GLY A 185 -3.92 0.63 -5.14
CA GLY A 185 -3.92 1.74 -4.17
C GLY A 185 -4.72 2.92 -4.70
N ARG A 186 -4.08 3.82 -5.43
CA ARG A 186 -4.71 5.05 -5.92
C ARG A 186 -5.95 4.83 -6.79
N SER A 187 -6.04 3.70 -7.50
CA SER A 187 -7.20 3.41 -8.35
C SER A 187 -8.52 3.38 -7.58
N PHE A 188 -8.57 2.74 -6.40
CA PHE A 188 -9.77 2.77 -5.58
C PHE A 188 -9.90 4.07 -4.77
N LEU A 189 -8.78 4.70 -4.36
CA LEU A 189 -8.82 5.94 -3.57
C LEU A 189 -9.45 7.10 -4.34
N TYR A 190 -9.26 7.18 -5.65
CA TYR A 190 -9.96 8.17 -6.49
C TYR A 190 -11.46 7.91 -6.50
N GLY A 191 -11.88 6.65 -6.58
CA GLY A 191 -13.30 6.27 -6.46
C GLY A 191 -13.86 6.66 -5.09
N LEU A 192 -13.13 6.35 -4.01
CA LEU A 192 -13.52 6.71 -2.65
C LEU A 192 -13.69 8.23 -2.49
N GLY A 193 -12.72 9.01 -2.98
CA GLY A 193 -12.77 10.48 -2.91
C GLY A 193 -13.90 11.10 -3.73
N ALA A 194 -14.30 10.48 -4.83
CA ALA A 194 -15.36 11.00 -5.72
C ALA A 194 -16.76 10.66 -5.20
N PHE A 195 -17.03 9.42 -4.79
CA PHE A 195 -18.38 8.91 -4.52
C PHE A 195 -18.45 7.96 -3.30
N GLY A 196 -17.46 7.95 -2.41
CA GLY A 196 -17.46 7.08 -1.25
C GLY A 196 -17.47 5.60 -1.63
N GLU A 197 -18.26 4.79 -0.94
CA GLU A 197 -18.38 3.35 -1.17
C GLU A 197 -18.80 3.00 -2.61
N ALA A 198 -19.79 3.73 -3.15
CA ALA A 198 -20.25 3.52 -4.52
C ALA A 198 -19.12 3.76 -5.54
N GLY A 199 -18.24 4.74 -5.28
CA GLY A 199 -17.08 5.02 -6.12
C GLY A 199 -16.04 3.90 -6.07
N VAL A 200 -15.77 3.33 -4.91
CA VAL A 200 -14.88 2.17 -4.76
C VAL A 200 -15.44 0.96 -5.49
N THR A 201 -16.71 0.65 -5.28
CA THR A 201 -17.42 -0.44 -5.96
C THR A 201 -17.32 -0.28 -7.47
N ARG A 202 -17.55 0.93 -7.98
CA ARG A 202 -17.47 1.21 -9.41
C ARG A 202 -16.07 1.05 -9.97
N ALA A 203 -15.04 1.50 -9.25
CA ALA A 203 -13.64 1.33 -9.66
C ALA A 203 -13.26 -0.14 -9.78
N LEU A 204 -13.66 -0.98 -8.81
CA LEU A 204 -13.44 -2.43 -8.86
C LEU A 204 -14.18 -3.09 -10.02
N GLN A 205 -15.45 -2.74 -10.24
CA GLN A 205 -16.26 -3.25 -11.37
C GLN A 205 -15.64 -2.91 -12.74
N ILE A 206 -15.08 -1.71 -12.87
CA ILE A 206 -14.39 -1.30 -14.11
C ILE A 206 -13.19 -2.20 -14.36
N ILE A 207 -12.30 -2.36 -13.36
CA ILE A 207 -11.11 -3.20 -13.49
C ILE A 207 -11.49 -4.65 -13.79
N GLN A 208 -12.49 -5.19 -13.11
CA GLN A 208 -12.99 -6.54 -13.35
C GLN A 208 -13.49 -6.71 -14.78
N LYS A 209 -14.35 -5.80 -15.24
CA LYS A 209 -14.89 -5.86 -16.60
C LYS A 209 -13.80 -5.75 -17.67
N GLU A 210 -12.82 -4.88 -17.47
CA GLU A 210 -11.69 -4.74 -18.37
C GLU A 210 -10.84 -6.02 -18.39
N LEU A 211 -10.64 -6.66 -17.23
CA LEU A 211 -9.94 -7.94 -17.14
C LEU A 211 -10.67 -9.02 -17.94
N ASP A 212 -11.98 -9.18 -17.73
CA ASP A 212 -12.80 -10.16 -18.43
C ASP A 212 -12.75 -9.98 -19.95
N ILE A 213 -12.89 -8.73 -20.43
CA ILE A 213 -12.81 -8.39 -21.85
C ILE A 213 -11.41 -8.69 -22.39
N THR A 214 -10.36 -8.32 -21.66
CA THR A 214 -8.98 -8.53 -22.09
C THR A 214 -8.67 -10.03 -22.18
N MET A 215 -9.11 -10.81 -21.20
CA MET A 215 -8.97 -12.27 -21.24
C MET A 215 -9.67 -12.87 -22.46
N ALA A 216 -10.88 -12.41 -22.79
CA ALA A 216 -11.61 -12.88 -23.97
C ALA A 216 -10.87 -12.58 -25.29
N PHE A 217 -10.15 -11.46 -25.37
CA PHE A 217 -9.33 -11.14 -26.55
C PHE A 217 -8.01 -11.91 -26.62
N CYS A 218 -7.53 -12.39 -25.50
CA CYS A 218 -6.24 -13.13 -25.45
C CYS A 218 -6.41 -14.66 -25.58
N GLY A 219 -7.62 -15.17 -25.49
CA GLY A 219 -7.95 -16.61 -25.55
C GLY A 219 -7.97 -17.23 -24.17
#